data_b77116ede6ce8d07ccae86be68f38b8d
#
_entry.id   b77116ede6ce8d07ccae86be68f38b8d
#
_cell.length_a   1.000
_cell.length_b   1.000
_cell.length_c   1.000
_cell.angle_alpha   90.00
_cell.angle_beta   90.00
_cell.angle_gamma   90.00
#
_symmetry.space_group_name_H-M   'P 1'
#
loop_
_entity.id
_entity.type
_entity.pdbx_description
1 polymer ?
#
loop_
_entity_poly.entity_id
_entity_poly.type
_entity_poly.pdbx_seq_one_letter_code
_entity_poly.pdbx_strand_id
1 'polypeptide(L)'
;ILDHIVEKVQLLSRISQIYIITNQKFYHDFELWKEQRKYSLIKIINDHTITNEDRLGSMGDINFVIRQEKINDDLLIIGGDNLFEDDLHHFIQFFNATKSSSIMLYDVKSVAFAKNLGIASINEHNQITSFIEKPENPSSTLASTLIYALKKEHLSLVGYALQEGKADRAGDFIKYLSERK
;
A
#
# COMPACT_ATOMS: atom_id res chain seq x y z
N ILE A 1 -14.05 -3.38 8.67
CA ILE A 1 -13.12 -3.34 7.52
C ILE A 1 -11.84 -4.07 7.87
N LEU A 2 -11.15 -3.70 8.94
CA LEU A 2 -9.84 -4.28 9.28
C LEU A 2 -9.88 -5.80 9.49
N ASP A 3 -10.87 -6.34 10.20
CA ASP A 3 -11.06 -7.79 10.34
C ASP A 3 -11.13 -8.47 8.97
N HIS A 4 -11.91 -7.90 8.04
CA HIS A 4 -12.04 -8.41 6.68
C HIS A 4 -10.69 -8.45 5.92
N ILE A 5 -9.90 -7.37 6.02
CA ILE A 5 -8.56 -7.34 5.41
C ILE A 5 -7.66 -8.42 6.02
N VAL A 6 -7.62 -8.50 7.35
CA VAL A 6 -6.78 -9.47 8.07
C VAL A 6 -7.16 -10.91 7.71
N GLU A 7 -8.46 -11.23 7.67
CA GLU A 7 -8.93 -12.56 7.28
C GLU A 7 -8.48 -12.93 5.87
N LYS A 8 -8.58 -12.00 4.90
CA LYS A 8 -8.09 -12.23 3.52
C LYS A 8 -6.56 -12.41 3.45
N VAL A 9 -5.81 -11.61 4.22
CA VAL A 9 -4.34 -11.71 4.26
C VAL A 9 -3.90 -13.02 4.91
N GLN A 10 -4.57 -13.50 5.94
CA GLN A 10 -4.25 -14.76 6.62
C GLN A 10 -4.48 -16.00 5.75
N LEU A 11 -5.27 -15.91 4.68
CA LEU A 11 -5.41 -16.98 3.69
C LEU A 11 -4.18 -17.14 2.81
N LEU A 12 -3.30 -16.14 2.74
CA LEU A 12 -2.06 -16.20 1.96
C LEU A 12 -1.02 -17.05 2.68
N SER A 13 -0.48 -18.05 2.00
CA SER A 13 0.39 -19.10 2.59
C SER A 13 1.79 -18.64 3.00
N ARG A 14 2.19 -17.41 2.71
CA ARG A 14 3.56 -16.89 2.89
C ARG A 14 3.66 -15.64 3.74
N ILE A 15 2.63 -15.29 4.49
CA ILE A 15 2.65 -14.16 5.40
C ILE A 15 3.30 -14.59 6.72
N SER A 16 4.45 -14.02 7.02
CA SER A 16 5.19 -14.29 8.27
C SER A 16 4.80 -13.35 9.40
N GLN A 17 4.43 -12.11 9.06
CA GLN A 17 4.07 -11.06 10.01
C GLN A 17 3.12 -10.05 9.36
N ILE A 18 2.18 -9.53 10.12
CA ILE A 18 1.30 -8.42 9.73
C ILE A 18 1.61 -7.25 10.66
N TYR A 19 1.95 -6.10 10.07
CA TYR A 19 2.13 -4.85 10.80
C TYR A 19 0.93 -3.95 10.53
N ILE A 20 0.35 -3.41 11.59
CA ILE A 20 -0.70 -2.40 11.50
C ILE A 20 -0.14 -1.14 12.14
N ILE A 21 0.07 -0.11 11.32
CA ILE A 21 0.54 1.18 11.81
C ILE A 21 -0.63 2.12 12.09
N THR A 22 -0.55 2.80 13.21
CA THR A 22 -1.55 3.77 13.66
C THR A 22 -0.88 4.86 14.52
N ASN A 23 -1.60 5.94 14.76
CA ASN A 23 -1.10 7.03 15.59
C ASN A 23 -1.28 6.79 17.09
N GLN A 24 -0.67 7.65 17.90
CA GLN A 24 -0.74 7.58 19.36
C GLN A 24 -2.18 7.54 19.90
N LYS A 25 -3.10 8.25 19.26
CA LYS A 25 -4.49 8.37 19.71
C LYS A 25 -5.23 7.03 19.69
N PHE A 26 -5.01 6.22 18.65
CA PHE A 26 -5.74 4.97 18.43
C PHE A 26 -4.92 3.72 18.79
N TYR A 27 -3.65 3.88 19.17
CA TYR A 27 -2.76 2.75 19.43
C TYR A 27 -3.33 1.76 20.44
N HIS A 28 -3.84 2.25 21.56
CA HIS A 28 -4.39 1.41 22.61
C HIS A 28 -5.64 0.63 22.16
N ASP A 29 -6.51 1.26 21.36
CA ASP A 29 -7.73 0.62 20.85
C ASP A 29 -7.38 -0.53 19.90
N PHE A 30 -6.34 -0.36 19.05
CA PHE A 30 -5.85 -1.41 18.17
C PHE A 30 -5.18 -2.56 18.93
N GLU A 31 -4.45 -2.28 20.02
CA GLU A 31 -3.90 -3.34 20.88
C GLU A 31 -5.02 -4.16 21.52
N LEU A 32 -6.04 -3.52 22.07
CA LEU A 32 -7.22 -4.19 22.65
C LEU A 32 -7.96 -5.03 21.58
N TRP A 33 -8.15 -4.48 20.39
CA TRP A 33 -8.76 -5.20 19.27
C TRP A 33 -7.97 -6.47 18.94
N LYS A 34 -6.64 -6.37 18.80
CA LYS A 34 -5.76 -7.51 18.52
C LYS A 34 -5.88 -8.60 19.60
N GLU A 35 -5.87 -8.23 20.87
CA GLU A 35 -6.01 -9.15 22.00
C GLU A 35 -7.36 -9.87 21.98
N GLN A 36 -8.46 -9.15 21.77
CA GLN A 36 -9.81 -9.72 21.69
C GLN A 36 -9.94 -10.73 20.56
N ARG A 37 -9.30 -10.49 19.42
CA ARG A 37 -9.30 -11.37 18.24
C ARG A 37 -8.29 -12.49 18.34
N LYS A 38 -7.36 -12.45 19.31
CA LYS A 38 -6.27 -13.44 19.48
C LYS A 38 -5.38 -13.58 18.24
N TYR A 39 -5.15 -12.49 17.52
CA TYR A 39 -4.31 -12.47 16.33
C TYR A 39 -2.82 -12.55 16.70
N SER A 40 -2.21 -13.70 16.51
CA SER A 40 -0.80 -13.97 16.89
C SER A 40 0.20 -13.37 15.89
N LEU A 41 -0.17 -13.23 14.61
CA LEU A 41 0.71 -12.71 13.56
C LEU A 41 0.69 -11.17 13.47
N ILE A 42 -0.17 -10.49 14.23
CA ILE A 42 -0.32 -9.04 14.14
C ILE A 42 0.56 -8.34 15.18
N LYS A 43 1.32 -7.35 14.71
CA LYS A 43 2.01 -6.37 15.55
C LYS A 43 1.45 -4.98 15.26
N ILE A 44 0.98 -4.29 16.30
CA ILE A 44 0.54 -2.91 16.18
C ILE A 44 1.77 -2.02 16.33
N ILE A 45 1.92 -1.06 15.43
CA ILE A 45 3.00 -0.08 15.42
C ILE A 45 2.41 1.30 15.68
N ASN A 46 2.96 1.99 16.67
CA ASN A 46 2.63 3.38 16.97
C ASN A 46 3.62 4.28 16.23
N ASP A 47 3.14 5.18 15.39
CA ASP A 47 3.97 6.18 14.71
C ASP A 47 4.31 7.39 15.59
N HIS A 48 3.70 7.44 16.82
CA HIS A 48 3.81 8.49 17.83
C HIS A 48 3.24 9.85 17.41
N THR A 49 2.58 9.96 16.25
CA THR A 49 1.92 11.20 15.85
C THR A 49 0.61 11.40 16.65
N ILE A 50 0.25 12.66 16.91
CA ILE A 50 -0.90 13.02 17.76
C ILE A 50 -1.94 13.81 16.98
N THR A 51 -1.49 14.62 16.03
CA THR A 51 -2.32 15.56 15.27
C THR A 51 -2.22 15.30 13.77
N ASN A 52 -3.04 15.99 12.97
CA ASN A 52 -2.94 15.91 11.52
C ASN A 52 -1.70 16.64 10.97
N GLU A 53 -1.16 17.59 11.74
CA GLU A 53 -0.02 18.41 11.34
C GLU A 53 1.31 17.64 11.45
N ASP A 54 1.41 16.73 12.42
CA ASP A 54 2.62 15.93 12.65
C ASP A 54 2.60 14.55 11.97
N ARG A 55 1.50 14.20 11.27
CA ARG A 55 1.35 12.91 10.58
C ARG A 55 2.49 12.64 9.60
N LEU A 56 2.94 11.40 9.52
CA LEU A 56 3.99 10.98 8.60
C LEU A 56 3.52 10.85 7.15
N GLY A 57 2.22 10.71 6.93
CA GLY A 57 1.65 10.36 5.62
C GLY A 57 1.84 8.88 5.27
N SER A 58 1.12 8.39 4.27
CA SER A 58 1.10 6.95 3.96
C SER A 58 2.48 6.38 3.64
N MET A 59 3.32 7.09 2.93
CA MET A 59 4.68 6.63 2.62
C MET A 59 5.64 6.80 3.81
N GLY A 60 5.43 7.82 4.63
CA GLY A 60 6.14 8.00 5.89
C GLY A 60 5.89 6.87 6.87
N ASP A 61 4.63 6.45 6.99
CA ASP A 61 4.21 5.31 7.81
C ASP A 61 4.86 4.00 7.35
N ILE A 62 4.84 3.74 6.05
CA ILE A 62 5.49 2.56 5.46
C ILE A 62 6.99 2.58 5.74
N ASN A 63 7.66 3.72 5.51
CA ASN A 63 9.09 3.87 5.78
C ASN A 63 9.42 3.70 7.27
N PHE A 64 8.58 4.23 8.15
CA PHE A 64 8.72 4.09 9.59
C PHE A 64 8.72 2.62 10.01
N VAL A 65 7.74 1.83 9.54
CA VAL A 65 7.65 0.39 9.81
C VAL A 65 8.85 -0.36 9.23
N ILE A 66 9.23 -0.09 7.97
CA ILE A 66 10.40 -0.74 7.34
C ILE A 66 11.66 -0.54 8.19
N ARG A 67 11.90 0.66 8.67
CA ARG A 67 13.10 1.00 9.46
C ARG A 67 13.05 0.46 10.88
N GLN A 68 11.92 0.64 11.58
CA GLN A 68 11.75 0.21 12.96
C GLN A 68 11.85 -1.32 13.09
N GLU A 69 11.19 -2.04 12.20
CA GLU A 69 11.14 -3.50 12.22
C GLU A 69 12.28 -4.15 11.42
N LYS A 70 13.15 -3.34 10.80
CA LYS A 70 14.28 -3.78 9.97
C LYS A 70 13.86 -4.77 8.90
N ILE A 71 12.73 -4.47 8.22
CA ILE A 71 12.16 -5.35 7.22
C ILE A 71 13.13 -5.54 6.06
N ASN A 72 13.41 -6.80 5.73
CA ASN A 72 14.28 -7.21 4.63
C ASN A 72 13.64 -8.39 3.87
N ASP A 73 12.38 -8.23 3.51
CA ASP A 73 11.59 -9.21 2.76
C ASP A 73 10.64 -8.47 1.82
N ASP A 74 10.01 -9.19 0.88
CA ASP A 74 8.94 -8.65 0.05
C ASP A 74 7.78 -8.16 0.94
N LEU A 75 7.15 -7.06 0.56
CA LEU A 75 6.16 -6.40 1.40
C LEU A 75 4.82 -6.24 0.66
N LEU A 76 3.76 -6.79 1.22
CA LEU A 76 2.39 -6.50 0.80
C LEU A 76 1.84 -5.33 1.64
N ILE A 77 1.42 -4.27 0.98
CA ILE A 77 0.88 -3.05 1.58
C ILE A 77 -0.59 -2.95 1.20
N ILE A 78 -1.45 -2.74 2.19
CA ILE A 78 -2.89 -2.58 1.99
C ILE A 78 -3.36 -1.37 2.80
N GLY A 79 -4.07 -0.45 2.17
CA GLY A 79 -4.74 0.64 2.87
C GLY A 79 -5.79 0.10 3.84
N GLY A 80 -5.75 0.55 5.10
CA GLY A 80 -6.61 0.03 6.17
C GLY A 80 -8.10 0.35 6.02
N ASP A 81 -8.45 1.22 5.09
CA ASP A 81 -9.81 1.61 4.71
C ASP A 81 -10.35 0.90 3.46
N ASN A 82 -9.54 0.03 2.84
CA ASN A 82 -9.96 -0.74 1.68
C ASN A 82 -11.01 -1.80 2.02
N LEU A 83 -12.08 -1.80 1.27
CA LEU A 83 -13.05 -2.89 1.26
C LEU A 83 -13.05 -3.52 -0.14
N PHE A 84 -12.62 -4.78 -0.24
CA PHE A 84 -12.52 -5.51 -1.50
C PHE A 84 -12.95 -6.96 -1.32
N GLU A 85 -13.56 -7.53 -2.36
CA GLU A 85 -14.02 -8.92 -2.36
C GLU A 85 -13.02 -9.87 -3.06
N ASP A 86 -12.19 -9.32 -3.94
CA ASP A 86 -11.25 -10.08 -4.75
C ASP A 86 -10.27 -10.92 -3.90
N ASP A 87 -9.84 -12.03 -4.50
CA ASP A 87 -8.85 -12.93 -3.90
C ASP A 87 -7.44 -12.39 -4.16
N LEU A 88 -6.72 -12.12 -3.09
CA LEU A 88 -5.32 -11.67 -3.15
C LEU A 88 -4.36 -12.73 -3.72
N HIS A 89 -4.75 -14.00 -3.79
CA HIS A 89 -3.88 -15.07 -4.34
C HIS A 89 -3.48 -14.79 -5.80
N HIS A 90 -4.40 -14.34 -6.65
CA HIS A 90 -4.07 -14.01 -8.04
C HIS A 90 -3.09 -12.85 -8.14
N PHE A 91 -3.24 -11.83 -7.29
CA PHE A 91 -2.31 -10.71 -7.24
C PHE A 91 -0.91 -11.16 -6.80
N ILE A 92 -0.81 -12.00 -5.77
CA ILE A 92 0.47 -12.54 -5.29
C ILE A 92 1.10 -13.48 -6.30
N GLN A 93 0.32 -14.29 -7.03
CA GLN A 93 0.82 -15.11 -8.13
C GLN A 93 1.41 -14.24 -9.24
N PHE A 94 0.72 -13.17 -9.65
CA PHE A 94 1.23 -12.21 -10.63
C PHE A 94 2.53 -11.55 -10.15
N PHE A 95 2.58 -11.03 -8.93
CA PHE A 95 3.76 -10.45 -8.32
C PHE A 95 4.97 -11.40 -8.33
N ASN A 96 4.75 -12.68 -8.00
CA ASN A 96 5.81 -13.69 -8.01
C ASN A 96 6.29 -14.01 -9.43
N ALA A 97 5.37 -14.04 -10.40
CA ALA A 97 5.69 -14.34 -11.79
C ALA A 97 6.46 -13.20 -12.49
N THR A 98 6.09 -11.96 -12.23
CA THR A 98 6.72 -10.78 -12.86
C THR A 98 8.08 -10.44 -12.26
N LYS A 99 8.36 -10.89 -11.03
CA LYS A 99 9.58 -10.55 -10.26
C LYS A 99 9.80 -9.03 -10.11
N SER A 100 8.73 -8.25 -10.19
CA SER A 100 8.73 -6.79 -10.09
C SER A 100 7.75 -6.33 -9.03
N SER A 101 7.99 -5.16 -8.43
CA SER A 101 6.96 -4.51 -7.60
C SER A 101 5.71 -4.29 -8.43
N SER A 102 4.56 -4.54 -7.84
CA SER A 102 3.28 -4.57 -8.53
C SER A 102 2.22 -3.81 -7.73
N ILE A 103 1.22 -3.27 -8.42
CA ILE A 103 0.06 -2.64 -7.79
C ILE A 103 -1.22 -3.26 -8.32
N MET A 104 -2.24 -3.33 -7.49
CA MET A 104 -3.58 -3.72 -7.90
C MET A 104 -4.32 -2.50 -8.42
N LEU A 105 -4.90 -2.62 -9.61
CA LEU A 105 -5.71 -1.59 -10.25
C LEU A 105 -7.16 -2.06 -10.33
N TYR A 106 -8.09 -1.13 -10.17
CA TYR A 106 -9.51 -1.33 -10.36
C TYR A 106 -10.03 -0.47 -11.50
N ASP A 107 -10.70 -1.08 -12.49
CA ASP A 107 -11.33 -0.34 -13.58
C ASP A 107 -12.67 0.24 -13.10
N VAL A 108 -12.70 1.54 -12.83
CA VAL A 108 -13.91 2.25 -12.40
C VAL A 108 -14.89 2.48 -13.53
N LYS A 109 -14.55 2.16 -14.78
CA LYS A 109 -15.40 2.25 -16.00
C LYS A 109 -16.08 3.60 -16.20
N SER A 110 -15.65 4.63 -15.50
CA SER A 110 -16.22 5.97 -15.52
C SER A 110 -15.14 7.03 -15.49
N VAL A 111 -15.04 7.82 -16.56
CA VAL A 111 -14.13 8.96 -16.66
C VAL A 111 -14.43 10.01 -15.57
N ALA A 112 -15.72 10.21 -15.25
CA ALA A 112 -16.12 11.15 -14.22
C ALA A 112 -15.64 10.72 -12.82
N PHE A 113 -15.67 9.43 -12.52
CA PHE A 113 -15.13 8.88 -11.27
C PHE A 113 -13.61 8.92 -11.25
N ALA A 114 -12.95 8.59 -12.36
CA ALA A 114 -11.50 8.58 -12.48
C ALA A 114 -10.85 9.94 -12.14
N LYS A 115 -11.53 11.06 -12.38
CA LYS A 115 -11.04 12.41 -12.02
C LYS A 115 -10.71 12.60 -10.54
N ASN A 116 -11.29 11.78 -9.66
CA ASN A 116 -11.13 11.91 -8.21
C ASN A 116 -10.09 10.95 -7.62
N LEU A 117 -9.47 10.10 -8.45
CA LEU A 117 -8.63 8.99 -8.04
C LEU A 117 -7.22 9.08 -8.63
N GLY A 118 -6.29 8.31 -8.08
CA GLY A 118 -4.99 8.09 -8.69
C GLY A 118 -5.14 7.12 -9.87
N ILE A 119 -4.87 7.57 -11.10
CA ILE A 119 -5.10 6.84 -12.33
C ILE A 119 -3.78 6.39 -12.96
N ALA A 120 -3.71 5.11 -13.27
CA ALA A 120 -2.61 4.50 -14.00
C ALA A 120 -2.97 4.26 -15.47
N SER A 121 -1.99 4.43 -16.36
CA SER A 121 -2.02 3.85 -17.70
C SER A 121 -1.02 2.70 -17.76
N ILE A 122 -1.36 1.63 -18.49
CA ILE A 122 -0.51 0.46 -18.66
C ILE A 122 -0.31 0.16 -20.14
N ASN A 123 0.79 -0.52 -20.46
CA ASN A 123 1.05 -1.06 -21.80
C ASN A 123 0.50 -2.50 -21.94
N GLU A 124 0.72 -3.12 -23.10
CA GLU A 124 0.32 -4.50 -23.41
C GLU A 124 0.99 -5.57 -22.51
N HIS A 125 2.07 -5.22 -21.83
CA HIS A 125 2.78 -6.08 -20.88
C HIS A 125 2.38 -5.82 -19.42
N ASN A 126 1.27 -5.10 -19.17
CA ASN A 126 0.81 -4.67 -17.84
C ASN A 126 1.83 -3.83 -17.06
N GLN A 127 2.74 -3.13 -17.75
CA GLN A 127 3.66 -2.21 -17.12
C GLN A 127 3.05 -0.82 -17.04
N ILE A 128 3.16 -0.16 -15.89
CA ILE A 128 2.71 1.22 -15.72
C ILE A 128 3.55 2.13 -16.60
N THR A 129 2.87 2.88 -17.47
CA THR A 129 3.48 3.87 -18.37
C THR A 129 3.28 5.29 -17.86
N SER A 130 2.23 5.53 -17.07
CA SER A 130 2.01 6.80 -16.39
C SER A 130 1.15 6.60 -15.14
N PHE A 131 1.32 7.51 -14.17
CA PHE A 131 0.46 7.62 -13.00
C PHE A 131 0.18 9.09 -12.72
N ILE A 132 -1.10 9.45 -12.58
CA ILE A 132 -1.53 10.82 -12.34
C ILE A 132 -2.59 10.83 -11.23
N GLU A 133 -2.31 11.58 -10.18
CA GLU A 133 -3.26 11.81 -9.09
C GLU A 133 -4.32 12.82 -9.51
N LYS A 134 -5.59 12.44 -9.44
CA LYS A 134 -6.77 13.28 -9.73
C LYS A 134 -6.65 14.07 -11.05
N PRO A 135 -6.46 13.38 -12.19
CA PRO A 135 -6.29 14.06 -13.48
C PRO A 135 -7.57 14.77 -13.91
N GLU A 136 -7.45 16.00 -14.43
CA GLU A 136 -8.58 16.70 -15.05
C GLU A 136 -9.14 15.95 -16.26
N ASN A 137 -8.24 15.36 -17.06
CA ASN A 137 -8.57 14.58 -18.24
C ASN A 137 -7.90 13.20 -18.12
N PRO A 138 -8.56 12.22 -17.49
CA PRO A 138 -8.01 10.88 -17.33
C PRO A 138 -7.79 10.18 -18.68
N SER A 139 -6.58 9.65 -18.89
CA SER A 139 -6.25 8.84 -20.06
C SER A 139 -6.67 7.36 -19.93
N SER A 140 -7.12 6.97 -18.74
CA SER A 140 -7.51 5.62 -18.38
C SER A 140 -8.58 5.67 -17.29
N THR A 141 -9.26 4.56 -17.05
CA THR A 141 -10.18 4.35 -15.92
C THR A 141 -9.61 3.39 -14.87
N LEU A 142 -8.32 3.04 -14.98
CA LEU A 142 -7.64 2.15 -14.05
C LEU A 142 -7.17 2.90 -12.81
N ALA A 143 -7.94 2.79 -11.74
CA ALA A 143 -7.65 3.44 -10.46
C ALA A 143 -6.75 2.59 -9.57
N SER A 144 -5.83 3.22 -8.88
CA SER A 144 -5.01 2.60 -7.82
C SER A 144 -5.86 2.30 -6.59
N THR A 145 -5.73 1.09 -6.06
CA THR A 145 -6.49 0.60 -4.90
C THR A 145 -5.76 0.74 -3.57
N LEU A 146 -4.53 1.23 -3.55
CA LEU A 146 -3.63 1.14 -2.39
C LEU A 146 -3.43 -0.32 -1.91
N ILE A 147 -3.34 -1.26 -2.85
CA ILE A 147 -2.89 -2.63 -2.61
C ILE A 147 -1.64 -2.82 -3.46
N TYR A 148 -0.48 -2.84 -2.82
CA TYR A 148 0.83 -2.87 -3.47
C TYR A 148 1.66 -4.03 -2.96
N ALA A 149 2.41 -4.67 -3.85
CA ALA A 149 3.43 -5.65 -3.49
C ALA A 149 4.80 -5.11 -3.90
N LEU A 150 5.65 -4.83 -2.94
CA LEU A 150 7.00 -4.31 -3.15
C LEU A 150 8.03 -5.42 -3.02
N LYS A 151 8.96 -5.49 -3.96
CA LYS A 151 10.15 -6.32 -3.84
C LYS A 151 11.09 -5.74 -2.79
N LYS A 152 11.75 -6.61 -2.03
CA LYS A 152 12.69 -6.20 -0.98
C LYS A 152 13.78 -5.25 -1.47
N GLU A 153 14.26 -5.43 -2.71
CA GLU A 153 15.24 -4.55 -3.34
C GLU A 153 14.74 -3.13 -3.57
N HIS A 154 13.41 -2.92 -3.58
CA HIS A 154 12.79 -1.61 -3.75
C HIS A 154 12.43 -0.93 -2.44
N LEU A 155 12.57 -1.60 -1.28
CA LEU A 155 12.21 -1.01 0.02
C LEU A 155 13.00 0.25 0.34
N SER A 156 14.29 0.29 -0.02
CA SER A 156 15.12 1.48 0.18
C SER A 156 14.64 2.69 -0.62
N LEU A 157 13.98 2.46 -1.75
CA LEU A 157 13.45 3.53 -2.60
C LEU A 157 12.33 4.32 -1.91
N VAL A 158 11.63 3.73 -0.93
CA VAL A 158 10.65 4.44 -0.10
C VAL A 158 11.31 5.59 0.64
N GLY A 159 12.42 5.31 1.32
CA GLY A 159 13.18 6.33 2.05
C GLY A 159 13.78 7.40 1.12
N TYR A 160 14.32 7.01 -0.03
CA TYR A 160 14.87 7.96 -1.00
C TYR A 160 13.79 8.88 -1.58
N ALA A 161 12.63 8.34 -1.95
CA ALA A 161 11.53 9.12 -2.49
C ALA A 161 11.02 10.18 -1.50
N LEU A 162 10.95 9.82 -0.20
CA LEU A 162 10.61 10.76 0.87
C LEU A 162 11.65 11.87 1.02
N GLN A 163 12.95 11.52 1.04
CA GLN A 163 14.04 12.50 1.14
C GLN A 163 14.07 13.49 -0.03
N GLU A 164 13.71 13.02 -1.23
CA GLU A 164 13.61 13.87 -2.42
C GLU A 164 12.31 14.71 -2.45
N GLY A 165 11.41 14.56 -1.46
CA GLY A 165 10.10 15.22 -1.44
C GLY A 165 9.15 14.75 -2.55
N LYS A 166 9.37 13.54 -3.08
CA LYS A 166 8.65 12.99 -4.24
C LYS A 166 7.62 11.91 -3.89
N ALA A 167 7.42 11.62 -2.62
CA ALA A 167 6.48 10.58 -2.20
C ALA A 167 5.85 10.91 -0.84
N ASP A 168 5.00 11.91 -0.78
CA ASP A 168 4.14 12.13 0.38
C ASP A 168 2.97 11.13 0.39
N ARG A 169 2.43 10.86 -0.78
CA ARG A 169 1.31 9.94 -0.97
C ARG A 169 1.77 8.65 -1.66
N ALA A 170 1.02 7.58 -1.44
CA ALA A 170 1.27 6.30 -2.08
C ALA A 170 1.31 6.38 -3.63
N GLY A 171 0.44 7.19 -4.23
CA GLY A 171 0.42 7.44 -5.68
C GLY A 171 1.69 8.12 -6.21
N ASP A 172 2.25 9.05 -5.46
CA ASP A 172 3.51 9.72 -5.83
C ASP A 172 4.66 8.71 -5.88
N PHE A 173 4.65 7.74 -4.96
CA PHE A 173 5.64 6.66 -4.95
C PHE A 173 5.51 5.73 -6.17
N ILE A 174 4.27 5.42 -6.62
CA ILE A 174 4.06 4.64 -7.84
C ILE A 174 4.66 5.36 -9.05
N LYS A 175 4.41 6.67 -9.17
CA LYS A 175 5.02 7.51 -10.21
C LYS A 175 6.54 7.45 -10.12
N TYR A 176 7.09 7.66 -8.93
CA TYR A 176 8.53 7.61 -8.68
C TYR A 176 9.17 6.28 -9.11
N LEU A 177 8.52 5.14 -8.81
CA LEU A 177 8.99 3.83 -9.22
C LEU A 177 8.92 3.63 -10.76
N SER A 178 7.83 4.08 -11.39
CA SER A 178 7.63 3.89 -12.83
C SER A 178 8.64 4.66 -13.69
N GLU A 179 9.22 5.74 -13.17
CA GLU A 179 10.24 6.55 -13.83
C GLU A 179 11.67 5.97 -13.71
N ARG A 180 11.85 4.94 -12.86
CA ARG A 180 13.15 4.29 -12.58
C ARG A 180 13.17 2.85 -13.10
N LYS A 181 13.09 2.72 -14.42
CA LYS A 181 13.22 1.43 -15.12
C LYS A 181 14.69 1.06 -15.33
#